data_354db08e69387c3ddf03357a66387919
#
_entry.id   354db08e69387c3ddf03357a66387919
#
_cell.length_a   1.000
_cell.length_b   1.000
_cell.length_c   1.000
_cell.angle_alpha   90.00
_cell.angle_beta   90.00
_cell.angle_gamma   90.00
#
_symmetry.space_group_name_H-M   'P 1'
#
loop_
_entity.id
_entity.type
_entity.pdbx_description
1 polymer ?
#
loop_
_entity_poly.entity_id
_entity_poly.type
_entity_poly.pdbx_seq_one_letter_code
_entity_poly.pdbx_strand_id
1 'polypeptide(L)'
;MAVRAGSRFESEAGVAHAIKNFAFKSTKDRSALRIVREAELNGGVLSASLSREHLFLTAEFLKGDEAHFADLLAEVVGNHKYCRHEFNEEVVPSLAADAEQAAQDPVALGVDALFSAAYRGRGVGSSLFASPSSPITVEAVRAFAAQAMNASNIAIVSSGLSQDKLRSLASTSFVRVPAGSALQAAPSKYFGGDYRAALTDAHGHALPNDHFFMAFEGASRANAAPLSVLEALLGGGTSVKWSAGLSPLSQIRDAKAQAFHSALEDTGLFGIHIAAPSAKVADAAKTAAQALKAAADSVSSEDVQRAVAKAKFVLAQDFEGSRVAGHESVAARLLGSSASSLESELDSLSSVKAADVSSAAQALLKGKPSSVALGNVKQLPYADELF
;
A
#
# COMPACT_ATOMS: atom_id res chain seq x y z
N MET A 1 5.09 -14.56 -3.62
CA MET A 1 4.59 -15.10 -2.34
C MET A 1 4.26 -13.95 -1.42
N ALA A 2 3.08 -13.96 -0.82
CA ALA A 2 2.72 -13.00 0.21
C ALA A 2 2.70 -13.69 1.57
N VAL A 3 3.10 -12.96 2.60
CA VAL A 3 3.05 -13.37 4.01
C VAL A 3 2.25 -12.33 4.78
N ARG A 4 1.32 -12.74 5.63
CA ARG A 4 0.59 -11.84 6.55
C ARG A 4 1.54 -11.35 7.65
N ALA A 5 2.39 -10.38 7.30
CA ALA A 5 3.47 -9.85 8.12
C ALA A 5 3.69 -8.35 7.88
N GLY A 6 2.65 -7.62 7.53
CA GLY A 6 2.71 -6.17 7.35
C GLY A 6 2.84 -5.40 8.67
N SER A 7 3.05 -4.08 8.60
CA SER A 7 3.20 -3.21 9.77
C SER A 7 1.97 -3.24 10.71
N ARG A 8 0.80 -3.60 10.20
CA ARG A 8 -0.42 -3.79 10.99
C ARG A 8 -0.29 -4.82 12.12
N PHE A 9 0.53 -5.86 11.91
CA PHE A 9 0.66 -7.01 12.81
C PHE A 9 1.86 -6.93 13.73
N GLU A 10 2.74 -5.94 13.56
CA GLU A 10 3.95 -5.80 14.37
C GLU A 10 3.64 -5.45 15.83
N SER A 11 4.43 -6.00 16.74
CA SER A 11 4.37 -5.67 18.17
C SER A 11 5.18 -4.43 18.53
N GLU A 12 6.25 -4.17 17.78
CA GLU A 12 7.14 -3.02 17.91
C GLU A 12 7.27 -2.34 16.55
N ALA A 13 7.15 -1.01 16.53
CA ALA A 13 7.17 -0.24 15.28
C ALA A 13 8.45 -0.44 14.48
N GLY A 14 8.32 -0.78 13.20
CA GLY A 14 9.42 -0.98 12.26
C GLY A 14 9.96 -2.41 12.19
N VAL A 15 9.47 -3.35 13.01
CA VAL A 15 9.92 -4.75 12.96
C VAL A 15 9.53 -5.41 11.64
N ALA A 16 8.37 -5.09 11.09
CA ALA A 16 7.95 -5.56 9.76
C ALA A 16 8.90 -5.04 8.66
N HIS A 17 9.32 -3.78 8.77
CA HIS A 17 10.32 -3.20 7.87
C HIS A 17 11.67 -3.91 7.99
N ALA A 18 12.11 -4.25 9.20
CA ALA A 18 13.33 -5.02 9.40
C ALA A 18 13.24 -6.42 8.77
N ILE A 19 12.11 -7.12 8.88
CA ILE A 19 11.90 -8.41 8.22
C ILE A 19 11.97 -8.29 6.70
N LYS A 20 11.39 -7.23 6.12
CA LYS A 20 11.52 -6.95 4.66
C LYS A 20 12.98 -6.80 4.26
N ASN A 21 13.80 -6.10 5.05
CA ASN A 21 15.23 -5.91 4.77
C ASN A 21 16.08 -7.15 5.10
N PHE A 22 15.58 -8.07 5.92
CA PHE A 22 16.18 -9.40 6.09
C PHE A 22 15.85 -10.36 4.94
N ALA A 23 14.89 -10.05 4.07
CA ALA A 23 14.56 -10.90 2.95
C ALA A 23 15.83 -11.26 2.15
N PHE A 24 15.97 -12.54 1.82
CA PHE A 24 17.13 -13.07 1.08
C PHE A 24 18.50 -12.92 1.77
N LYS A 25 18.55 -12.66 3.09
CA LYS A 25 19.75 -12.80 3.90
C LYS A 25 19.99 -14.28 4.29
N SER A 26 20.98 -14.55 5.12
CA SER A 26 21.42 -15.92 5.44
C SER A 26 20.32 -16.77 6.05
N THR A 27 20.15 -17.95 5.47
CA THR A 27 19.30 -19.04 5.95
C THR A 27 20.16 -20.14 6.60
N LYS A 28 19.54 -21.22 7.06
CA LYS A 28 20.28 -22.38 7.61
C LYS A 28 21.10 -23.08 6.54
N ASP A 29 20.63 -23.09 5.29
CA ASP A 29 21.21 -23.88 4.21
C ASP A 29 22.06 -23.02 3.25
N ARG A 30 21.83 -21.71 3.18
CA ARG A 30 22.50 -20.76 2.28
C ARG A 30 22.98 -19.51 3.01
N SER A 31 24.16 -18.99 2.67
CA SER A 31 24.55 -17.62 3.05
C SER A 31 23.89 -16.59 2.12
N ALA A 32 23.78 -15.33 2.57
CA ALA A 32 23.26 -14.23 1.76
C ALA A 32 23.97 -14.13 0.40
N LEU A 33 25.32 -14.20 0.38
CA LEU A 33 26.11 -14.18 -0.84
C LEU A 33 25.76 -15.34 -1.78
N ARG A 34 25.53 -16.54 -1.22
CA ARG A 34 25.17 -17.72 -2.02
C ARG A 34 23.78 -17.55 -2.64
N ILE A 35 22.81 -17.01 -1.92
CA ILE A 35 21.45 -16.73 -2.44
C ILE A 35 21.54 -15.80 -3.66
N VAL A 36 22.28 -14.69 -3.54
CA VAL A 36 22.45 -13.73 -4.64
C VAL A 36 23.11 -14.38 -5.84
N ARG A 37 24.24 -15.10 -5.64
CA ARG A 37 24.96 -15.78 -6.71
C ARG A 37 24.16 -16.87 -7.41
N GLU A 38 23.41 -17.68 -6.66
CA GLU A 38 22.53 -18.69 -7.25
C GLU A 38 21.41 -18.06 -8.07
N ALA A 39 20.83 -16.94 -7.60
CA ALA A 39 19.81 -16.20 -8.36
C ALA A 39 20.39 -15.60 -9.65
N GLU A 40 21.55 -14.94 -9.57
CA GLU A 40 22.24 -14.37 -10.74
C GLU A 40 22.65 -15.45 -11.76
N LEU A 41 23.17 -16.59 -11.29
CA LEU A 41 23.57 -17.70 -12.14
C LEU A 41 22.40 -18.29 -12.94
N ASN A 42 21.23 -18.32 -12.34
CA ASN A 42 19.98 -18.78 -12.97
C ASN A 42 19.20 -17.62 -13.66
N GLY A 43 19.81 -16.42 -13.79
CA GLY A 43 19.18 -15.27 -14.42
C GLY A 43 17.89 -14.79 -13.71
N GLY A 44 17.79 -15.04 -12.40
CA GLY A 44 16.64 -14.67 -11.60
C GLY A 44 16.80 -13.32 -10.91
N VAL A 45 15.67 -12.66 -10.66
CA VAL A 45 15.59 -11.42 -9.88
C VAL A 45 14.77 -11.67 -8.62
N LEU A 46 15.34 -11.31 -7.46
CA LEU A 46 14.69 -11.41 -6.17
C LEU A 46 14.34 -10.03 -5.67
N SER A 47 13.12 -9.87 -5.17
CA SER A 47 12.68 -8.61 -4.58
C SER A 47 11.76 -8.83 -3.38
N ALA A 48 11.74 -7.84 -2.48
CA ALA A 48 10.84 -7.82 -1.33
C ALA A 48 10.16 -6.45 -1.24
N SER A 49 8.85 -6.47 -0.99
CA SER A 49 8.07 -5.26 -0.74
C SER A 49 7.22 -5.44 0.53
N LEU A 50 6.88 -4.31 1.17
CA LEU A 50 6.10 -4.29 2.39
C LEU A 50 4.86 -3.41 2.21
N SER A 51 3.72 -3.95 2.56
CA SER A 51 2.49 -3.18 2.72
C SER A 51 2.05 -3.16 4.19
N ARG A 52 0.97 -2.46 4.50
CA ARG A 52 0.45 -2.43 5.86
C ARG A 52 -0.04 -3.79 6.35
N GLU A 53 -0.50 -4.65 5.45
CA GLU A 53 -1.03 -5.97 5.80
C GLU A 53 -0.10 -7.13 5.43
N HIS A 54 0.73 -6.97 4.40
CA HIS A 54 1.50 -8.08 3.84
C HIS A 54 2.96 -7.73 3.57
N LEU A 55 3.81 -8.72 3.77
CA LEU A 55 5.16 -8.78 3.21
C LEU A 55 5.09 -9.61 1.92
N PHE A 56 5.67 -9.09 0.85
CA PHE A 56 5.77 -9.80 -0.41
C PHE A 56 7.22 -10.18 -0.69
N LEU A 57 7.42 -11.44 -1.07
CA LEU A 57 8.68 -11.99 -1.52
C LEU A 57 8.49 -12.48 -2.95
N THR A 58 9.20 -11.88 -3.88
CA THR A 58 9.03 -12.14 -5.31
C THR A 58 10.31 -12.69 -5.91
N ALA A 59 10.18 -13.72 -6.72
CA ALA A 59 11.25 -14.27 -7.56
C ALA A 59 10.77 -14.28 -9.01
N GLU A 60 11.50 -13.61 -9.89
CA GLU A 60 11.29 -13.67 -11.34
C GLU A 60 12.42 -14.48 -11.95
N PHE A 61 12.11 -15.47 -12.78
CA PHE A 61 13.09 -16.41 -13.28
C PHE A 61 12.69 -17.00 -14.65
N LEU A 62 13.62 -17.63 -15.32
CA LEU A 62 13.38 -18.30 -16.58
C LEU A 62 12.69 -19.65 -16.37
N LYS A 63 11.90 -20.07 -17.35
CA LYS A 63 11.22 -21.36 -17.33
C LYS A 63 12.26 -22.49 -17.28
N GLY A 64 12.08 -23.39 -16.32
CA GLY A 64 12.97 -24.51 -16.04
C GLY A 64 13.53 -24.48 -14.62
N ASP A 65 13.65 -23.29 -14.02
CA ASP A 65 14.24 -23.09 -12.68
C ASP A 65 13.20 -23.00 -11.56
N GLU A 66 11.93 -23.37 -11.84
CA GLU A 66 10.81 -23.24 -10.92
C GLU A 66 11.06 -23.93 -9.57
N ALA A 67 11.67 -25.11 -9.61
CA ALA A 67 11.95 -25.89 -8.40
C ALA A 67 12.99 -25.19 -7.51
N HIS A 68 14.03 -24.60 -8.11
CA HIS A 68 15.06 -23.87 -7.40
C HIS A 68 14.49 -22.64 -6.69
N PHE A 69 13.73 -21.81 -7.39
CA PHE A 69 13.18 -20.58 -6.80
C PHE A 69 12.04 -20.85 -5.81
N ALA A 70 11.24 -21.90 -6.03
CA ALA A 70 10.24 -22.34 -5.06
C ALA A 70 10.91 -22.82 -3.76
N ASP A 71 11.98 -23.59 -3.85
CA ASP A 71 12.78 -24.04 -2.71
C ASP A 71 13.44 -22.87 -1.98
N LEU A 72 14.00 -21.91 -2.70
CA LEU A 72 14.60 -20.71 -2.14
C LEU A 72 13.58 -19.86 -1.36
N LEU A 73 12.39 -19.60 -1.92
CA LEU A 73 11.36 -18.86 -1.24
C LEU A 73 10.86 -19.56 0.03
N ALA A 74 10.70 -20.89 -0.06
CA ALA A 74 10.32 -21.71 1.09
C ALA A 74 11.38 -21.69 2.20
N GLU A 75 12.66 -21.70 1.82
CA GLU A 75 13.78 -21.64 2.75
C GLU A 75 13.88 -20.28 3.45
N VAL A 76 13.71 -19.19 2.69
CA VAL A 76 13.70 -17.82 3.23
C VAL A 76 12.63 -17.66 4.32
N VAL A 77 11.45 -18.27 4.14
CA VAL A 77 10.40 -18.19 5.16
C VAL A 77 10.59 -19.19 6.28
N GLY A 78 10.96 -20.45 5.95
CA GLY A 78 10.99 -21.54 6.95
C GLY A 78 12.29 -21.63 7.77
N ASN A 79 13.41 -21.19 7.19
CA ASN A 79 14.74 -21.47 7.72
C ASN A 79 15.65 -20.25 7.86
N HIS A 80 15.11 -19.04 7.94
CA HIS A 80 15.90 -17.82 8.08
C HIS A 80 16.64 -17.78 9.43
N LYS A 81 17.90 -17.29 9.41
CA LYS A 81 18.73 -17.22 10.64
C LYS A 81 18.53 -15.95 11.45
N TYR A 82 18.17 -14.84 10.81
CA TYR A 82 18.15 -13.51 11.43
C TYR A 82 19.43 -13.24 12.24
N CYS A 83 20.57 -13.25 11.53
CA CYS A 83 21.89 -13.14 12.15
C CYS A 83 22.12 -11.74 12.71
N ARG A 84 22.70 -11.63 13.91
CA ARG A 84 22.95 -10.35 14.57
C ARG A 84 23.96 -9.46 13.83
N HIS A 85 24.98 -10.06 13.19
CA HIS A 85 25.94 -9.31 12.38
C HIS A 85 25.27 -8.74 11.13
N GLU A 86 24.47 -9.53 10.38
CA GLU A 86 23.70 -9.03 9.25
C GLU A 86 22.72 -7.92 9.65
N PHE A 87 22.10 -8.06 10.83
CA PHE A 87 21.22 -7.03 11.37
C PHE A 87 21.96 -5.70 11.55
N ASN A 88 23.11 -5.71 12.23
CA ASN A 88 23.85 -4.49 12.56
C ASN A 88 24.55 -3.87 11.36
N GLU A 89 25.11 -4.71 10.47
CA GLU A 89 25.99 -4.26 9.38
C GLU A 89 25.23 -3.97 8.08
N GLU A 90 24.09 -4.63 7.85
CA GLU A 90 23.35 -4.52 6.60
C GLU A 90 21.92 -4.01 6.80
N VAL A 91 21.15 -4.62 7.72
CA VAL A 91 19.72 -4.32 7.87
C VAL A 91 19.53 -2.92 8.47
N VAL A 92 20.19 -2.59 9.57
CA VAL A 92 20.03 -1.27 10.23
C VAL A 92 20.42 -0.11 9.30
N PRO A 93 21.54 -0.15 8.58
CA PRO A 93 21.85 0.88 7.59
C PRO A 93 20.81 0.97 6.46
N SER A 94 20.28 -0.17 5.98
CA SER A 94 19.23 -0.19 4.96
C SER A 94 17.91 0.39 5.46
N LEU A 95 17.53 0.13 6.72
CA LEU A 95 16.35 0.75 7.33
C LEU A 95 16.46 2.27 7.37
N ALA A 96 17.64 2.79 7.72
CA ALA A 96 17.89 4.22 7.75
C ALA A 96 17.81 4.85 6.35
N ALA A 97 18.42 4.18 5.36
CA ALA A 97 18.39 4.64 3.97
C ALA A 97 16.96 4.62 3.38
N ASP A 98 16.19 3.56 3.61
CA ASP A 98 14.81 3.45 3.17
C ASP A 98 13.92 4.55 3.80
N ALA A 99 14.11 4.82 5.10
CA ALA A 99 13.37 5.87 5.80
C ALA A 99 13.74 7.27 5.30
N GLU A 100 15.03 7.52 5.02
CA GLU A 100 15.49 8.77 4.44
C GLU A 100 14.95 8.98 3.02
N GLN A 101 14.98 7.96 2.20
CA GLN A 101 14.41 8.00 0.86
C GLN A 101 12.91 8.28 0.88
N ALA A 102 12.16 7.63 1.77
CA ALA A 102 10.73 7.86 1.95
C ALA A 102 10.42 9.28 2.43
N ALA A 103 11.28 9.86 3.29
CA ALA A 103 11.14 11.23 3.76
C ALA A 103 11.37 12.28 2.65
N GLN A 104 12.09 11.92 1.59
CA GLN A 104 12.31 12.77 0.41
C GLN A 104 11.16 12.69 -0.60
N ASP A 105 10.28 11.68 -0.51
CA ASP A 105 9.08 11.60 -1.33
C ASP A 105 7.87 12.17 -0.56
N PRO A 106 7.37 13.35 -0.95
CA PRO A 106 6.24 13.99 -0.27
C PRO A 106 4.96 13.14 -0.30
N VAL A 107 4.78 12.29 -1.32
CA VAL A 107 3.59 11.44 -1.43
C VAL A 107 3.69 10.26 -0.48
N ALA A 108 4.84 9.58 -0.45
CA ALA A 108 5.07 8.46 0.47
C ALA A 108 4.98 8.93 1.93
N LEU A 109 5.68 10.04 2.26
CA LEU A 109 5.64 10.65 3.59
C LEU A 109 4.21 11.07 3.97
N GLY A 110 3.50 11.73 3.05
CA GLY A 110 2.15 12.22 3.29
C GLY A 110 1.14 11.12 3.52
N VAL A 111 1.18 10.05 2.73
CA VAL A 111 0.30 8.88 2.91
C VAL A 111 0.60 8.15 4.22
N ASP A 112 1.88 7.96 4.56
CA ASP A 112 2.25 7.30 5.82
C ASP A 112 1.82 8.12 7.03
N ALA A 113 2.07 9.43 7.03
CA ALA A 113 1.62 10.35 8.06
C ALA A 113 0.07 10.42 8.16
N LEU A 114 -0.63 10.33 7.03
CA LEU A 114 -2.08 10.33 6.98
C LEU A 114 -2.68 9.11 7.68
N PHE A 115 -2.15 7.91 7.40
CA PHE A 115 -2.56 6.70 8.11
C PHE A 115 -2.23 6.80 9.60
N SER A 116 -1.04 7.30 9.94
CA SER A 116 -0.64 7.47 11.34
C SER A 116 -1.57 8.43 12.08
N ALA A 117 -1.93 9.57 11.50
CA ALA A 117 -2.88 10.52 12.07
C ALA A 117 -4.29 9.92 12.21
N ALA A 118 -4.79 9.27 11.14
CA ALA A 118 -6.13 8.71 11.08
C ALA A 118 -6.36 7.59 12.10
N TYR A 119 -5.37 6.73 12.34
CA TYR A 119 -5.45 5.56 13.22
C TYR A 119 -4.57 5.67 14.47
N ARG A 120 -4.03 6.86 14.77
CA ARG A 120 -3.18 7.16 15.94
C ARG A 120 -1.95 6.25 16.04
N GLY A 121 -1.30 5.96 14.92
CA GLY A 121 -0.10 5.13 14.87
C GLY A 121 -0.28 3.69 15.36
N ARG A 122 -1.49 3.13 15.28
CA ARG A 122 -1.80 1.78 15.77
C ARG A 122 -2.39 0.91 14.67
N GLY A 123 -2.02 -0.38 14.63
CA GLY A 123 -2.50 -1.32 13.64
C GLY A 123 -2.21 -0.83 12.22
N VAL A 124 -3.24 -0.59 11.41
CA VAL A 124 -3.06 -0.03 10.05
C VAL A 124 -2.45 1.38 10.02
N GLY A 125 -2.41 2.08 11.16
CA GLY A 125 -1.73 3.37 11.31
C GLY A 125 -0.26 3.27 11.64
N SER A 126 0.30 2.08 11.88
CA SER A 126 1.74 1.88 12.06
C SER A 126 2.49 2.29 10.79
N SER A 127 3.61 2.99 10.95
CA SER A 127 4.46 3.38 9.82
C SER A 127 5.00 2.16 9.07
N LEU A 128 5.16 2.30 7.76
CA LEU A 128 5.86 1.30 6.94
C LEU A 128 7.38 1.34 7.14
N PHE A 129 7.89 2.40 7.75
CA PHE A 129 9.31 2.65 7.92
C PHE A 129 9.70 2.63 9.40
N ALA A 130 10.84 1.99 9.69
CA ALA A 130 11.42 2.03 11.02
C ALA A 130 11.88 3.46 11.35
N SER A 131 11.54 3.94 12.54
CA SER A 131 11.99 5.26 13.00
C SER A 131 13.40 5.18 13.57
N PRO A 132 14.32 6.07 13.18
CA PRO A 132 15.63 6.15 13.81
C PRO A 132 15.57 6.40 15.33
N SER A 133 14.50 7.01 15.83
CA SER A 133 14.28 7.29 17.25
C SER A 133 13.77 6.07 18.06
N SER A 134 13.36 4.99 17.39
CA SER A 134 12.87 3.76 18.03
C SER A 134 13.76 2.59 17.62
N PRO A 135 14.86 2.31 18.33
CA PRO A 135 15.78 1.24 17.97
C PRO A 135 15.10 -0.12 18.08
N ILE A 136 15.16 -0.86 16.97
CA ILE A 136 14.66 -2.23 16.90
C ILE A 136 15.78 -3.19 17.35
N THR A 137 15.41 -4.32 17.93
CA THR A 137 16.35 -5.39 18.29
C THR A 137 16.18 -6.60 17.36
N VAL A 138 17.26 -7.35 17.15
CA VAL A 138 17.17 -8.59 16.37
C VAL A 138 16.28 -9.63 17.06
N GLU A 139 16.18 -9.58 18.38
CA GLU A 139 15.33 -10.41 19.20
C GLU A 139 13.84 -10.13 18.93
N ALA A 140 13.44 -8.86 18.80
CA ALA A 140 12.09 -8.46 18.42
C ALA A 140 11.76 -8.94 16.99
N VAL A 141 12.70 -8.81 16.05
CA VAL A 141 12.56 -9.34 14.69
C VAL A 141 12.32 -10.86 14.70
N ARG A 142 13.13 -11.61 15.45
CA ARG A 142 12.97 -13.07 15.60
C ARG A 142 11.62 -13.45 16.21
N ALA A 143 11.20 -12.73 17.24
CA ALA A 143 9.93 -12.97 17.92
C ALA A 143 8.73 -12.77 16.97
N PHE A 144 8.73 -11.68 16.20
CA PHE A 144 7.68 -11.43 15.23
C PHE A 144 7.74 -12.43 14.06
N ALA A 145 8.94 -12.72 13.54
CA ALA A 145 9.11 -13.71 12.47
C ALA A 145 8.59 -15.09 12.88
N ALA A 146 8.83 -15.53 14.11
CA ALA A 146 8.34 -16.81 14.62
C ALA A 146 6.81 -16.91 14.61
N GLN A 147 6.10 -15.79 14.76
CA GLN A 147 4.64 -15.74 14.69
C GLN A 147 4.13 -15.61 13.25
N ALA A 148 4.80 -14.82 12.42
CA ALA A 148 4.35 -14.47 11.07
C ALA A 148 4.73 -15.51 10.01
N MET A 149 5.95 -16.07 10.08
CA MET A 149 6.52 -16.94 9.04
C MET A 149 6.06 -18.40 9.21
N ASN A 150 4.78 -18.65 8.97
CA ASN A 150 4.19 -19.98 9.04
C ASN A 150 3.18 -20.22 7.91
N ALA A 151 2.83 -21.48 7.66
CA ALA A 151 2.02 -21.90 6.53
C ALA A 151 0.61 -21.26 6.49
N SER A 152 0.02 -20.92 7.65
CA SER A 152 -1.31 -20.31 7.73
C SER A 152 -1.33 -18.84 7.33
N ASN A 153 -0.16 -18.20 7.21
CA ASN A 153 0.00 -16.80 6.86
C ASN A 153 0.49 -16.57 5.43
N ILE A 154 0.59 -17.63 4.60
CA ILE A 154 1.25 -17.55 3.30
C ILE A 154 0.25 -17.80 2.18
N ALA A 155 0.34 -16.98 1.14
CA ALA A 155 -0.27 -17.25 -0.16
C ALA A 155 0.80 -17.26 -1.26
N ILE A 156 0.69 -18.22 -2.17
CA ILE A 156 1.62 -18.36 -3.30
C ILE A 156 0.85 -18.09 -4.58
N VAL A 157 1.34 -17.16 -5.38
CA VAL A 157 0.81 -16.81 -6.69
C VAL A 157 1.93 -16.94 -7.70
N SER A 158 1.64 -17.46 -8.87
CA SER A 158 2.60 -17.55 -9.97
C SER A 158 1.95 -17.24 -11.30
N SER A 159 2.71 -16.71 -12.24
CA SER A 159 2.37 -16.64 -13.65
C SER A 159 3.33 -17.50 -14.46
N GLY A 160 2.87 -18.02 -15.59
CA GLY A 160 3.65 -18.90 -16.45
C GLY A 160 3.74 -20.35 -15.99
N LEU A 161 3.14 -20.71 -14.85
CA LEU A 161 3.05 -22.09 -14.36
C LEU A 161 1.60 -22.60 -14.39
N SER A 162 1.43 -23.89 -14.66
CA SER A 162 0.13 -24.54 -14.46
C SER A 162 -0.18 -24.70 -12.97
N GLN A 163 -1.46 -24.73 -12.61
CA GLN A 163 -1.89 -24.90 -11.22
C GLN A 163 -1.38 -26.23 -10.62
N ASP A 164 -1.35 -27.30 -11.41
CA ASP A 164 -0.85 -28.60 -10.94
C ASP A 164 0.65 -28.57 -10.65
N LYS A 165 1.43 -27.86 -11.50
CA LYS A 165 2.86 -27.66 -11.26
C LYS A 165 3.08 -26.83 -10.00
N LEU A 166 2.31 -25.75 -9.80
CA LEU A 166 2.39 -24.93 -8.60
C LEU A 166 2.04 -25.72 -7.34
N ARG A 167 0.99 -26.54 -7.37
CA ARG A 167 0.63 -27.44 -6.26
C ARG A 167 1.72 -28.45 -5.95
N SER A 168 2.32 -29.04 -6.98
CA SER A 168 3.44 -29.98 -6.82
C SER A 168 4.63 -29.30 -6.16
N LEU A 169 5.01 -28.10 -6.60
CA LEU A 169 6.10 -27.32 -6.01
C LEU A 169 5.77 -26.91 -4.56
N ALA A 170 4.55 -26.49 -4.30
CA ALA A 170 4.10 -26.17 -2.95
C ALA A 170 4.21 -27.37 -2.02
N SER A 171 3.78 -28.57 -2.45
CA SER A 171 3.83 -29.79 -1.64
C SER A 171 5.25 -30.32 -1.41
N THR A 172 6.22 -30.02 -2.28
CA THR A 172 7.60 -30.49 -2.14
C THR A 172 8.49 -29.49 -1.42
N SER A 173 8.46 -28.22 -1.80
CA SER A 173 9.40 -27.20 -1.28
C SER A 173 8.92 -26.60 0.04
N PHE A 174 7.62 -26.36 0.19
CA PHE A 174 7.07 -25.66 1.36
C PHE A 174 6.79 -26.56 2.57
N VAL A 175 7.11 -27.84 2.52
CA VAL A 175 7.07 -28.75 3.69
C VAL A 175 7.94 -28.23 4.85
N ARG A 176 9.01 -27.50 4.55
CA ARG A 176 9.92 -26.92 5.56
C ARG A 176 9.34 -25.70 6.27
N VAL A 177 8.29 -25.10 5.75
CA VAL A 177 7.62 -23.96 6.40
C VAL A 177 6.85 -24.47 7.62
N PRO A 178 7.08 -23.90 8.81
CA PRO A 178 6.44 -24.39 10.03
C PRO A 178 4.92 -24.23 9.95
N ALA A 179 4.22 -25.18 10.56
CA ALA A 179 2.80 -25.02 10.81
C ALA A 179 2.59 -23.96 11.91
N GLY A 180 1.47 -23.24 11.85
CA GLY A 180 1.17 -22.21 12.84
C GLY A 180 -0.27 -21.73 12.70
N SER A 181 -0.66 -20.76 13.53
CA SER A 181 -1.94 -20.08 13.45
C SER A 181 -1.84 -18.83 12.59
N ALA A 182 -2.94 -18.46 11.95
CA ALA A 182 -3.04 -17.20 11.23
C ALA A 182 -2.93 -16.01 12.21
N LEU A 183 -2.10 -15.04 11.85
CA LEU A 183 -2.00 -13.79 12.61
C LEU A 183 -3.35 -13.07 12.60
N GLN A 184 -3.75 -12.61 13.78
CA GLN A 184 -4.95 -11.81 13.97
C GLN A 184 -4.55 -10.39 14.37
N ALA A 185 -5.16 -9.40 13.76
CA ALA A 185 -5.04 -8.02 14.19
C ALA A 185 -6.29 -7.59 14.94
N ALA A 186 -6.13 -6.68 15.88
CA ALA A 186 -7.28 -6.00 16.46
C ALA A 186 -8.04 -5.23 15.37
N PRO A 187 -9.39 -5.13 15.47
CA PRO A 187 -10.17 -4.33 14.53
C PRO A 187 -9.65 -2.89 14.46
N SER A 188 -9.53 -2.38 13.25
CA SER A 188 -9.05 -1.02 13.02
C SER A 188 -10.11 -0.02 13.49
N LYS A 189 -9.66 1.03 14.21
CA LYS A 189 -10.53 2.10 14.65
C LYS A 189 -10.02 3.43 14.12
N TYR A 190 -10.84 4.07 13.31
CA TYR A 190 -10.58 5.40 12.78
C TYR A 190 -10.89 6.48 13.84
N PHE A 191 -10.05 7.49 13.93
CA PHE A 191 -10.20 8.59 14.90
C PHE A 191 -10.24 9.96 14.22
N GLY A 192 -9.65 10.08 13.06
CA GLY A 192 -9.32 11.36 12.45
C GLY A 192 -8.12 12.03 13.15
N GLY A 193 -7.50 12.97 12.48
CA GLY A 193 -6.38 13.72 13.03
C GLY A 193 -5.73 14.62 12.00
N ASP A 194 -4.85 15.49 12.47
CA ASP A 194 -4.07 16.40 11.63
C ASP A 194 -2.58 16.20 11.87
N TYR A 195 -1.79 16.23 10.79
CA TYR A 195 -0.33 16.21 10.85
C TYR A 195 0.22 17.33 9.98
N ARG A 196 1.16 18.09 10.51
CA ARG A 196 1.74 19.24 9.81
C ARG A 196 3.24 19.24 9.97
N ALA A 197 3.95 19.34 8.85
CA ALA A 197 5.41 19.39 8.85
C ALA A 197 5.94 20.31 7.74
N ALA A 198 7.05 20.96 8.00
CA ALA A 198 7.79 21.63 6.96
C ALA A 198 8.39 20.59 6.01
N LEU A 199 8.41 20.90 4.72
CA LEU A 199 8.97 20.04 3.68
C LEU A 199 10.17 20.74 3.06
N THR A 200 11.34 20.10 3.15
CA THR A 200 12.59 20.61 2.60
C THR A 200 13.30 19.52 1.80
N ASP A 201 14.11 19.94 0.85
CA ASP A 201 15.03 19.03 0.17
C ASP A 201 16.18 18.59 1.09
N ALA A 202 17.06 17.72 0.59
CA ALA A 202 18.23 17.24 1.33
C ALA A 202 19.21 18.35 1.77
N HIS A 203 19.09 19.55 1.20
CA HIS A 203 19.91 20.73 1.53
C HIS A 203 19.19 21.74 2.44
N GLY A 204 17.96 21.41 2.87
CA GLY A 204 17.15 22.28 3.74
C GLY A 204 16.39 23.38 3.01
N HIS A 205 16.35 23.39 1.66
CA HIS A 205 15.57 24.36 0.91
C HIS A 205 14.11 23.92 0.81
N ALA A 206 13.19 24.88 0.83
CA ALA A 206 11.77 24.61 0.59
C ALA A 206 11.55 24.03 -0.81
N LEU A 207 10.70 23.03 -0.91
CA LEU A 207 10.31 22.46 -2.20
C LEU A 207 9.39 23.43 -2.97
N PRO A 208 9.34 23.34 -4.32
CA PRO A 208 8.56 24.26 -5.14
C PRO A 208 7.04 24.12 -4.94
N ASN A 209 6.59 22.95 -4.50
CA ASN A 209 5.19 22.68 -4.22
C ASN A 209 5.01 22.23 -2.77
N ASP A 210 3.96 22.73 -2.15
CA ASP A 210 3.42 22.18 -0.92
C ASP A 210 2.43 21.07 -1.23
N HIS A 211 2.27 20.16 -0.28
CA HIS A 211 1.38 19.00 -0.41
C HIS A 211 0.33 19.03 0.69
N PHE A 212 -0.92 18.88 0.30
CA PHE A 212 -2.02 18.77 1.23
C PHE A 212 -2.83 17.51 0.93
N PHE A 213 -3.05 16.72 1.96
CA PHE A 213 -3.88 15.52 1.91
C PHE A 213 -5.07 15.73 2.81
N MET A 214 -6.26 15.46 2.30
CA MET A 214 -7.48 15.39 3.09
C MET A 214 -8.12 14.02 2.87
N ALA A 215 -8.49 13.34 3.93
CA ALA A 215 -9.07 12.01 3.85
C ALA A 215 -10.11 11.76 4.93
N PHE A 216 -10.92 10.75 4.67
CA PHE A 216 -11.96 10.23 5.54
C PHE A 216 -11.80 8.73 5.72
N GLU A 217 -12.49 8.17 6.69
CA GLU A 217 -12.60 6.72 6.80
C GLU A 217 -13.24 6.16 5.52
N GLY A 218 -12.50 5.30 4.84
CA GLY A 218 -12.95 4.62 3.63
C GLY A 218 -13.63 3.29 3.94
N ALA A 219 -13.96 2.57 2.88
CA ALA A 219 -14.54 1.24 2.99
C ALA A 219 -13.48 0.15 3.09
N SER A 220 -13.84 -0.98 3.71
CA SER A 220 -13.08 -2.21 3.63
C SER A 220 -13.03 -2.72 2.19
N ARG A 221 -12.07 -3.60 1.89
CA ARG A 221 -11.90 -4.20 0.53
C ARG A 221 -13.18 -4.84 0.01
N ALA A 222 -13.96 -5.49 0.87
CA ALA A 222 -15.22 -6.12 0.47
C ALA A 222 -16.29 -5.13 -0.01
N ASN A 223 -16.24 -3.88 0.44
CA ASN A 223 -17.21 -2.83 0.16
C ASN A 223 -16.61 -1.66 -0.64
N ALA A 224 -15.49 -1.87 -1.30
CA ALA A 224 -14.70 -0.82 -1.94
C ALA A 224 -15.33 -0.25 -3.22
N ALA A 225 -16.17 -1.00 -3.94
CA ALA A 225 -16.63 -0.66 -5.27
C ALA A 225 -17.25 0.76 -5.41
N PRO A 226 -18.17 1.23 -4.55
CA PRO A 226 -18.71 2.59 -4.67
C PRO A 226 -17.65 3.68 -4.51
N LEU A 227 -16.67 3.49 -3.60
CA LEU A 227 -15.59 4.44 -3.38
C LEU A 227 -14.56 4.41 -4.52
N SER A 228 -14.29 3.24 -5.11
CA SER A 228 -13.43 3.14 -6.31
C SER A 228 -14.07 3.85 -7.52
N VAL A 229 -15.39 3.78 -7.66
CA VAL A 229 -16.10 4.55 -8.69
C VAL A 229 -16.08 6.04 -8.37
N LEU A 230 -16.25 6.45 -7.11
CA LEU A 230 -16.13 7.86 -6.67
C LEU A 230 -14.71 8.40 -6.91
N GLU A 231 -13.67 7.63 -6.65
CA GLU A 231 -12.28 7.97 -6.98
C GLU A 231 -12.12 8.23 -8.48
N ALA A 232 -12.63 7.32 -9.32
CA ALA A 232 -12.58 7.45 -10.77
C ALA A 232 -13.40 8.65 -11.29
N LEU A 233 -14.52 8.98 -10.63
CA LEU A 233 -15.39 10.12 -10.92
C LEU A 233 -14.69 11.44 -10.62
N LEU A 234 -14.17 11.60 -9.40
CA LEU A 234 -13.41 12.79 -9.01
C LEU A 234 -12.13 12.92 -9.82
N GLY A 235 -11.45 11.81 -10.02
CA GLY A 235 -10.30 11.69 -10.90
C GLY A 235 -9.05 12.42 -10.41
N GLY A 236 -8.41 13.16 -11.33
CA GLY A 236 -7.23 13.97 -11.05
C GLY A 236 -6.03 13.64 -11.93
N GLY A 237 -5.81 12.38 -12.26
CA GLY A 237 -4.80 11.98 -13.22
C GLY A 237 -5.35 11.97 -14.65
N THR A 238 -4.54 12.37 -15.64
CA THR A 238 -4.87 12.17 -17.03
C THR A 238 -4.37 10.79 -17.49
N SER A 239 -5.27 9.94 -17.96
CA SER A 239 -4.89 8.65 -18.55
C SER A 239 -4.31 8.82 -19.96
N VAL A 240 -4.52 9.98 -20.58
CA VAL A 240 -4.09 10.29 -21.95
C VAL A 240 -3.18 11.51 -21.92
N LYS A 241 -2.00 11.39 -22.52
CA LYS A 241 -0.92 12.39 -22.47
C LYS A 241 -1.33 13.82 -22.89
N TRP A 242 -2.29 13.95 -23.78
CA TRP A 242 -2.70 15.23 -24.38
C TRP A 242 -4.08 15.71 -23.91
N SER A 243 -4.69 15.07 -22.93
CA SER A 243 -6.01 15.46 -22.40
C SER A 243 -5.86 16.04 -21.01
N ALA A 244 -6.45 17.20 -20.76
CA ALA A 244 -6.59 17.75 -19.40
C ALA A 244 -7.55 16.91 -18.52
N GLY A 245 -8.28 15.93 -19.13
CA GLY A 245 -9.30 15.15 -18.48
C GLY A 245 -10.62 15.92 -18.33
N LEU A 246 -11.69 15.16 -18.08
CA LEU A 246 -13.04 15.69 -17.86
C LEU A 246 -13.44 15.65 -16.38
N SER A 247 -12.60 15.06 -15.53
CA SER A 247 -12.92 14.88 -14.12
C SER A 247 -12.79 16.19 -13.35
N PRO A 248 -13.60 16.41 -12.30
CA PRO A 248 -13.60 17.64 -11.53
C PRO A 248 -12.22 18.06 -11.02
N LEU A 249 -11.43 17.12 -10.49
CA LEU A 249 -10.10 17.42 -9.96
C LEU A 249 -9.07 17.74 -11.06
N SER A 250 -9.22 17.19 -12.26
CA SER A 250 -8.31 17.48 -13.38
C SER A 250 -8.48 18.90 -13.93
N GLN A 251 -9.59 19.58 -13.62
CA GLN A 251 -9.89 20.94 -14.05
C GLN A 251 -9.33 22.00 -13.10
N ILE A 252 -8.79 21.61 -11.95
CA ILE A 252 -8.16 22.56 -11.02
C ILE A 252 -6.86 23.07 -11.65
N ARG A 253 -6.82 24.38 -11.90
CA ARG A 253 -5.67 25.02 -12.54
C ARG A 253 -4.56 25.26 -11.54
N ASP A 254 -3.32 25.23 -12.01
CA ASP A 254 -2.10 25.52 -11.22
C ASP A 254 -1.88 24.58 -10.02
N ALA A 255 -2.58 23.44 -9.98
CA ALA A 255 -2.42 22.42 -8.97
C ALA A 255 -2.56 21.02 -9.59
N LYS A 256 -1.89 20.04 -8.99
CA LYS A 256 -2.13 18.63 -9.24
C LYS A 256 -3.02 18.12 -8.11
N ALA A 257 -4.28 17.80 -8.40
CA ALA A 257 -5.19 17.23 -7.44
C ALA A 257 -5.61 15.83 -7.91
N GLN A 258 -5.59 14.86 -7.00
CA GLN A 258 -5.90 13.47 -7.30
C GLN A 258 -6.66 12.83 -6.15
N ALA A 259 -7.78 12.18 -6.45
CA ALA A 259 -8.45 11.31 -5.50
C ALA A 259 -7.70 9.98 -5.39
N PHE A 260 -7.75 9.37 -4.22
CA PHE A 260 -7.21 8.03 -3.96
C PHE A 260 -8.12 7.28 -3.00
N HIS A 261 -8.14 5.96 -3.14
CA HIS A 261 -8.82 5.05 -2.23
C HIS A 261 -7.88 3.91 -1.86
N SER A 262 -7.57 3.76 -0.58
CA SER A 262 -6.78 2.65 -0.05
C SER A 262 -7.70 1.74 0.78
N ALA A 263 -8.16 0.66 0.17
CA ALA A 263 -9.02 -0.32 0.83
C ALA A 263 -8.15 -1.43 1.48
N LEU A 264 -8.32 -1.62 2.78
CA LEU A 264 -7.69 -2.65 3.57
C LEU A 264 -8.71 -3.75 3.94
N GLU A 265 -8.29 -4.77 4.69
CA GLU A 265 -9.16 -5.91 5.00
C GLU A 265 -10.45 -5.52 5.73
N ASP A 266 -10.35 -4.67 6.76
CA ASP A 266 -11.47 -4.26 7.64
C ASP A 266 -11.80 -2.77 7.61
N THR A 267 -10.97 -1.95 6.98
CA THR A 267 -11.11 -0.50 6.93
C THR A 267 -10.49 0.04 5.64
N GLY A 268 -10.39 1.35 5.50
CA GLY A 268 -9.69 2.02 4.41
C GLY A 268 -9.59 3.52 4.63
N LEU A 269 -8.92 4.18 3.72
CA LEU A 269 -8.91 5.63 3.60
C LEU A 269 -9.34 6.04 2.20
N PHE A 270 -10.26 6.99 2.14
CA PHE A 270 -10.59 7.71 0.91
C PHE A 270 -10.16 9.15 1.06
N GLY A 271 -9.42 9.67 0.10
CA GLY A 271 -8.91 11.03 0.21
C GLY A 271 -8.59 11.70 -1.11
N ILE A 272 -8.14 12.94 -1.00
CA ILE A 272 -7.68 13.75 -2.11
C ILE A 272 -6.30 14.30 -1.73
N HIS A 273 -5.34 14.10 -2.60
CA HIS A 273 -4.00 14.69 -2.53
C HIS A 273 -3.92 15.89 -3.46
N ILE A 274 -3.34 16.97 -2.99
CA ILE A 274 -3.16 18.21 -3.73
C ILE A 274 -1.69 18.62 -3.63
N ALA A 275 -1.07 18.90 -4.75
CA ALA A 275 0.28 19.45 -4.84
C ALA A 275 0.25 20.73 -5.68
N ALA A 276 0.66 21.84 -5.07
CA ALA A 276 0.65 23.15 -5.73
C ALA A 276 1.64 24.11 -5.04
N PRO A 277 2.03 25.23 -5.68
CA PRO A 277 2.73 26.32 -5.00
C PRO A 277 1.96 26.80 -3.76
N SER A 278 2.66 27.16 -2.68
CA SER A 278 2.08 27.52 -1.37
C SER A 278 0.87 28.47 -1.44
N ALA A 279 0.95 29.48 -2.33
CA ALA A 279 -0.13 30.46 -2.50
C ALA A 279 -1.41 29.91 -3.16
N LYS A 280 -1.37 28.70 -3.73
CA LYS A 280 -2.48 28.09 -4.52
C LYS A 280 -3.13 26.87 -3.84
N VAL A 281 -2.44 26.25 -2.88
CA VAL A 281 -2.92 25.02 -2.25
C VAL A 281 -4.26 25.21 -1.56
N ALA A 282 -4.47 26.31 -0.83
CA ALA A 282 -5.71 26.56 -0.11
C ALA A 282 -6.92 26.68 -1.05
N ASP A 283 -6.77 27.39 -2.17
CA ASP A 283 -7.85 27.54 -3.15
C ASP A 283 -8.11 26.22 -3.89
N ALA A 284 -7.06 25.47 -4.21
CA ALA A 284 -7.19 24.15 -4.80
C ALA A 284 -7.89 23.17 -3.86
N ALA A 285 -7.56 23.21 -2.55
CA ALA A 285 -8.21 22.39 -1.53
C ALA A 285 -9.70 22.71 -1.37
N LYS A 286 -10.07 24.00 -1.36
CA LYS A 286 -11.48 24.41 -1.36
C LYS A 286 -12.24 23.89 -2.57
N THR A 287 -11.65 24.03 -3.76
CA THR A 287 -12.26 23.54 -5.02
C THR A 287 -12.42 22.01 -4.99
N ALA A 288 -11.41 21.29 -4.49
CA ALA A 288 -11.47 19.83 -4.37
C ALA A 288 -12.54 19.38 -3.35
N ALA A 289 -12.66 20.09 -2.21
CA ALA A 289 -13.71 19.82 -1.22
C ALA A 289 -15.11 20.10 -1.80
N GLN A 290 -15.27 21.16 -2.59
CA GLN A 290 -16.53 21.46 -3.30
C GLN A 290 -16.88 20.36 -4.31
N ALA A 291 -15.91 19.82 -5.03
CA ALA A 291 -16.12 18.70 -5.97
C ALA A 291 -16.63 17.44 -5.23
N LEU A 292 -16.09 17.13 -4.05
CA LEU A 292 -16.56 16.02 -3.21
C LEU A 292 -17.97 16.28 -2.69
N LYS A 293 -18.28 17.51 -2.23
CA LYS A 293 -19.65 17.89 -1.79
C LYS A 293 -20.66 17.80 -2.93
N ALA A 294 -20.30 18.26 -4.13
CA ALA A 294 -21.17 18.15 -5.31
C ALA A 294 -21.46 16.68 -5.68
N ALA A 295 -20.48 15.78 -5.54
CA ALA A 295 -20.69 14.35 -5.75
C ALA A 295 -21.62 13.73 -4.68
N ALA A 296 -21.62 14.25 -3.46
CA ALA A 296 -22.55 13.83 -2.41
C ALA A 296 -23.98 14.31 -2.66
N ASP A 297 -24.16 15.49 -3.25
CA ASP A 297 -25.49 16.02 -3.54
C ASP A 297 -26.16 15.25 -4.69
N SER A 298 -25.49 15.14 -5.83
CA SER A 298 -26.01 14.39 -6.97
C SER A 298 -24.91 14.06 -8.00
N VAL A 299 -25.02 12.89 -8.61
CA VAL A 299 -24.17 12.49 -9.74
C VAL A 299 -25.05 12.03 -10.88
N SER A 300 -24.73 12.43 -12.13
CA SER A 300 -25.46 11.98 -13.29
C SER A 300 -25.17 10.50 -13.60
N SER A 301 -26.15 9.78 -14.16
CA SER A 301 -25.95 8.37 -14.53
C SER A 301 -24.86 8.22 -15.63
N GLU A 302 -24.72 9.22 -16.50
CA GLU A 302 -23.70 9.26 -17.57
C GLU A 302 -22.29 9.38 -16.96
N ASP A 303 -22.11 10.27 -15.97
CA ASP A 303 -20.82 10.43 -15.28
C ASP A 303 -20.43 9.17 -14.53
N VAL A 304 -21.40 8.49 -13.90
CA VAL A 304 -21.15 7.21 -13.21
C VAL A 304 -20.77 6.12 -14.21
N GLN A 305 -21.43 6.02 -15.36
CA GLN A 305 -21.04 5.04 -16.40
C GLN A 305 -19.61 5.27 -16.87
N ARG A 306 -19.20 6.52 -17.10
CA ARG A 306 -17.80 6.87 -17.44
C ARG A 306 -16.84 6.52 -16.31
N ALA A 307 -17.22 6.81 -15.07
CA ALA A 307 -16.40 6.49 -13.90
C ALA A 307 -16.25 4.97 -13.68
N VAL A 308 -17.32 4.19 -13.87
CA VAL A 308 -17.27 2.72 -13.82
C VAL A 308 -16.33 2.17 -14.90
N ALA A 309 -16.44 2.66 -16.13
CA ALA A 309 -15.55 2.23 -17.21
C ALA A 309 -14.07 2.53 -16.89
N LYS A 310 -13.80 3.72 -16.33
CA LYS A 310 -12.46 4.12 -15.89
C LYS A 310 -11.96 3.27 -14.71
N ALA A 311 -12.79 3.02 -13.69
CA ALA A 311 -12.44 2.18 -12.56
C ALA A 311 -12.09 0.75 -12.99
N LYS A 312 -12.87 0.18 -13.90
CA LYS A 312 -12.58 -1.13 -14.51
C LYS A 312 -11.26 -1.14 -15.28
N PHE A 313 -11.00 -0.09 -16.04
CA PHE A 313 -9.73 0.04 -16.77
C PHE A 313 -8.53 0.09 -15.80
N VAL A 314 -8.61 0.90 -14.75
CA VAL A 314 -7.54 1.00 -13.73
C VAL A 314 -7.32 -0.35 -13.06
N LEU A 315 -8.40 -1.02 -12.65
CA LEU A 315 -8.31 -2.35 -12.05
C LEU A 315 -7.65 -3.38 -12.98
N ALA A 316 -8.04 -3.41 -14.26
CA ALA A 316 -7.43 -4.28 -15.25
C ALA A 316 -5.95 -3.93 -15.50
N GLN A 317 -5.63 -2.64 -15.57
CA GLN A 317 -4.26 -2.15 -15.73
C GLN A 317 -3.34 -2.56 -14.56
N ASP A 318 -3.84 -2.54 -13.33
CA ASP A 318 -3.08 -2.98 -12.16
C ASP A 318 -2.70 -4.47 -12.24
N PHE A 319 -3.58 -5.28 -12.83
CA PHE A 319 -3.30 -6.71 -13.07
C PHE A 319 -2.33 -6.95 -14.24
N GLU A 320 -2.39 -6.14 -15.29
CA GLU A 320 -1.62 -6.35 -16.53
C GLU A 320 -0.34 -5.52 -16.60
N GLY A 321 -0.33 -4.32 -15.99
CA GLY A 321 0.72 -3.33 -16.14
C GLY A 321 2.04 -3.69 -15.46
N SER A 322 1.98 -4.37 -14.32
CA SER A 322 3.15 -4.87 -13.59
C SER A 322 2.86 -6.27 -13.09
N ARG A 323 3.69 -7.23 -13.53
CA ARG A 323 3.58 -8.63 -13.04
C ARG A 323 3.66 -8.68 -11.52
N VAL A 324 4.58 -7.94 -10.92
CA VAL A 324 4.78 -7.90 -9.46
C VAL A 324 3.54 -7.34 -8.77
N ALA A 325 3.07 -6.16 -9.14
CA ALA A 325 1.89 -5.53 -8.54
C ALA A 325 0.61 -6.37 -8.71
N GLY A 326 0.39 -6.97 -9.88
CA GLY A 326 -0.72 -7.89 -10.11
C GLY A 326 -0.67 -9.11 -9.21
N HIS A 327 0.51 -9.73 -9.05
CA HIS A 327 0.68 -10.87 -8.13
C HIS A 327 0.48 -10.47 -6.67
N GLU A 328 0.99 -9.32 -6.25
CA GLU A 328 0.80 -8.79 -4.90
C GLU A 328 -0.69 -8.56 -4.60
N SER A 329 -1.41 -7.99 -5.55
CA SER A 329 -2.85 -7.76 -5.46
C SER A 329 -3.64 -9.06 -5.31
N VAL A 330 -3.36 -10.09 -6.14
CA VAL A 330 -4.00 -11.40 -6.05
C VAL A 330 -3.65 -12.08 -4.72
N ALA A 331 -2.40 -12.05 -4.31
CA ALA A 331 -1.94 -12.70 -3.08
C ALA A 331 -2.55 -12.05 -1.83
N ALA A 332 -2.70 -10.73 -1.81
CA ALA A 332 -3.38 -10.02 -0.73
C ALA A 332 -4.86 -10.42 -0.61
N ARG A 333 -5.53 -10.66 -1.74
CA ARG A 333 -6.92 -11.17 -1.74
C ARG A 333 -7.03 -12.59 -1.23
N LEU A 334 -6.09 -13.45 -1.59
CA LEU A 334 -6.07 -14.85 -1.12
C LEU A 334 -5.84 -14.96 0.39
N LEU A 335 -5.10 -14.02 0.98
CA LEU A 335 -4.88 -13.95 2.43
C LEU A 335 -6.03 -13.24 3.16
N GLY A 336 -6.83 -12.45 2.45
CA GLY A 336 -7.99 -11.77 3.02
C GLY A 336 -9.14 -12.71 3.37
N SER A 337 -10.10 -12.19 4.12
CA SER A 337 -11.32 -12.92 4.52
C SER A 337 -12.27 -13.20 3.37
N SER A 338 -12.15 -12.48 2.24
CA SER A 338 -12.95 -12.66 1.03
C SER A 338 -12.04 -12.79 -0.19
N ALA A 339 -11.75 -14.03 -0.58
CA ALA A 339 -11.06 -14.26 -1.85
C ALA A 339 -12.01 -13.86 -3.00
N SER A 340 -11.67 -12.77 -3.70
CA SER A 340 -12.41 -12.30 -4.87
C SER A 340 -11.61 -12.56 -6.15
N SER A 341 -12.28 -12.94 -7.21
CA SER A 341 -11.68 -13.00 -8.54
C SER A 341 -11.74 -11.64 -9.22
N LEU A 342 -10.86 -11.40 -10.19
CA LEU A 342 -10.91 -10.18 -11.01
C LEU A 342 -12.29 -9.97 -11.64
N GLU A 343 -12.90 -11.06 -12.14
CA GLU A 343 -14.26 -11.01 -12.72
C GLU A 343 -15.29 -10.54 -11.72
N SER A 344 -15.27 -11.09 -10.48
CA SER A 344 -16.22 -10.67 -9.44
C SER A 344 -16.06 -9.22 -9.03
N GLU A 345 -14.85 -8.68 -9.07
CA GLU A 345 -14.60 -7.26 -8.81
C GLU A 345 -15.06 -6.37 -9.96
N LEU A 346 -14.82 -6.77 -11.21
CA LEU A 346 -15.33 -6.08 -12.39
C LEU A 346 -16.87 -6.07 -12.42
N ASP A 347 -17.50 -7.15 -11.98
CA ASP A 347 -18.96 -7.23 -11.84
C ASP A 347 -19.48 -6.35 -10.71
N SER A 348 -18.77 -6.31 -9.57
CA SER A 348 -19.09 -5.42 -8.46
C SER A 348 -19.04 -3.94 -8.88
N LEU A 349 -18.00 -3.53 -9.62
CA LEU A 349 -17.90 -2.18 -10.20
C LEU A 349 -19.05 -1.91 -11.18
N SER A 350 -19.45 -2.91 -11.99
CA SER A 350 -20.54 -2.77 -12.96
C SER A 350 -21.91 -2.55 -12.31
N SER A 351 -22.10 -3.06 -11.10
CA SER A 351 -23.36 -2.96 -10.36
C SER A 351 -23.58 -1.61 -9.69
N VAL A 352 -22.53 -0.78 -9.57
CA VAL A 352 -22.59 0.52 -8.87
C VAL A 352 -23.48 1.53 -9.62
N LYS A 353 -24.44 2.11 -8.91
CA LYS A 353 -25.37 3.12 -9.42
C LYS A 353 -25.04 4.51 -8.88
N ALA A 354 -25.62 5.55 -9.48
CA ALA A 354 -25.42 6.93 -9.06
C ALA A 354 -25.80 7.16 -7.57
N ALA A 355 -26.87 6.53 -7.10
CA ALA A 355 -27.28 6.60 -5.70
C ALA A 355 -26.23 6.01 -4.73
N ASP A 356 -25.53 4.93 -5.14
CA ASP A 356 -24.51 4.30 -4.31
C ASP A 356 -23.28 5.20 -4.17
N VAL A 357 -22.88 5.86 -5.25
CA VAL A 357 -21.76 6.81 -5.26
C VAL A 357 -22.08 8.04 -4.41
N SER A 358 -23.26 8.65 -4.58
CA SER A 358 -23.67 9.79 -3.75
C SER A 358 -23.81 9.42 -2.29
N SER A 359 -24.38 8.24 -1.98
CA SER A 359 -24.48 7.75 -0.59
C SER A 359 -23.10 7.51 0.03
N ALA A 360 -22.16 6.97 -0.73
CA ALA A 360 -20.77 6.79 -0.28
C ALA A 360 -20.10 8.15 0.00
N ALA A 361 -20.25 9.13 -0.89
CA ALA A 361 -19.74 10.49 -0.68
C ALA A 361 -20.36 11.17 0.55
N GLN A 362 -21.68 11.01 0.74
CA GLN A 362 -22.38 11.53 1.95
C GLN A 362 -21.88 10.87 3.24
N ALA A 363 -21.59 9.56 3.19
CA ALA A 363 -21.05 8.83 4.33
C ALA A 363 -19.66 9.35 4.73
N LEU A 364 -18.79 9.61 3.73
CA LEU A 364 -17.49 10.22 3.98
C LEU A 364 -17.62 11.58 4.68
N LEU A 365 -18.47 12.47 4.16
CA LEU A 365 -18.64 13.83 4.69
C LEU A 365 -19.26 13.88 6.09
N LYS A 366 -19.91 12.82 6.55
CA LYS A 366 -20.39 12.68 7.93
C LYS A 366 -19.29 12.27 8.90
N GLY A 367 -18.20 11.69 8.38
CA GLY A 367 -17.05 11.28 9.17
C GLY A 367 -16.16 12.46 9.57
N LYS A 368 -15.28 12.23 10.54
CA LYS A 368 -14.24 13.21 10.86
C LYS A 368 -13.18 13.20 9.78
N PRO A 369 -12.74 14.37 9.27
CA PRO A 369 -11.63 14.41 8.33
C PRO A 369 -10.30 14.12 9.03
N SER A 370 -9.37 13.54 8.28
CA SER A 370 -7.94 13.52 8.57
C SER A 370 -7.23 14.40 7.57
N SER A 371 -6.19 15.11 7.99
CA SER A 371 -5.39 15.91 7.08
C SER A 371 -3.89 15.78 7.32
N VAL A 372 -3.13 15.97 6.25
CA VAL A 372 -1.68 16.10 6.30
C VAL A 372 -1.28 17.31 5.47
N ALA A 373 -0.51 18.21 6.08
CA ALA A 373 0.00 19.42 5.45
C ALA A 373 1.52 19.41 5.46
N LEU A 374 2.13 19.30 4.29
CA LEU A 374 3.58 19.27 4.12
C LEU A 374 4.03 20.48 3.30
N GLY A 375 4.93 21.29 3.87
CA GLY A 375 5.46 22.50 3.23
C GLY A 375 5.34 23.74 4.10
N ASN A 376 4.84 24.85 3.57
CA ASN A 376 4.61 26.07 4.34
C ASN A 376 3.35 25.94 5.22
N VAL A 377 3.52 25.30 6.37
CA VAL A 377 2.43 24.96 7.30
C VAL A 377 1.57 26.15 7.75
N LYS A 378 2.09 27.39 7.64
CA LYS A 378 1.35 28.60 8.01
C LYS A 378 0.31 29.03 6.98
N GLN A 379 0.48 28.62 5.72
CA GLN A 379 -0.40 28.96 4.61
C GLN A 379 -1.34 27.82 4.21
N LEU A 380 -1.04 26.59 4.66
CA LEU A 380 -1.83 25.42 4.34
C LEU A 380 -3.12 25.41 5.18
N PRO A 381 -4.28 25.06 4.58
CA PRO A 381 -5.57 25.05 5.26
C PRO A 381 -5.63 23.96 6.35
N TYR A 382 -6.60 24.05 7.23
CA TYR A 382 -7.03 22.96 8.08
C TYR A 382 -8.24 22.25 7.46
N ALA A 383 -8.43 20.96 7.77
CA ALA A 383 -9.52 20.19 7.19
C ALA A 383 -10.89 20.72 7.60
N ASP A 384 -11.05 21.22 8.85
CA ASP A 384 -12.27 21.80 9.39
C ASP A 384 -12.63 23.16 8.77
N GLU A 385 -11.69 23.82 8.09
CA GLU A 385 -11.99 25.03 7.30
C GLU A 385 -12.63 24.72 5.93
N LEU A 386 -12.57 23.43 5.51
CA LEU A 386 -13.00 23.00 4.18
C LEU A 386 -14.39 22.31 4.18
N PHE A 387 -14.78 21.71 5.32
CA PHE A 387 -15.99 20.88 5.47
C PHE A 387 -16.99 21.38 6.57
#